data_e8c39e5a457d541a86859acb0bea6d48
#
_entry.id   e8c39e5a457d541a86859acb0bea6d48
#
_cell.length_a   1.000
_cell.length_b   1.000
_cell.length_c   1.000
_cell.angle_alpha   90.00
_cell.angle_beta   90.00
_cell.angle_gamma   90.00
#
_symmetry.space_group_name_H-M   'P 1'
#
loop_
_entity.id
_entity.type
_entity.pdbx_description
1 polymer ?
#
loop_
_entity_poly.entity_id
_entity_poly.type
_entity_poly.pdbx_seq_one_letter_code
_entity_poly.pdbx_strand_id
1 'polypeptide(L)'
;MNVETPLEKLYQWTAQKPDVTFLRQPFQGDWIHYSWKKADDEIRRMAAYLVSLQLPPQSKIAIISKNCAHWIMSDLAILMAGHVSVPLYPTIPGDIIRFCLEHCEAKVAFIGKLDDWSKQRSGLPDNVKGISYPLWTEQGYENWDDIIAKTPPLQGNFIPDRKSIGTIIYTSGTTGLPKGVVHSVHAYSYAATWALSQLNDLSNNERFFSYLPLSHIAERMLVEQGAIYTGGSISFAESLDTFAANLKETQPTV
;
A
#
# COMPACT_ATOMS: atom_id res chain seq x y z
N MET A 1 16.64 -9.01 17.91
CA MET A 1 17.21 -7.87 17.18
C MET A 1 16.17 -6.77 17.08
N ASN A 2 16.59 -5.52 17.26
CA ASN A 2 15.69 -4.38 17.12
C ASN A 2 15.67 -4.01 15.63
N VAL A 3 14.63 -4.46 14.90
CA VAL A 3 14.51 -4.23 13.46
C VAL A 3 13.71 -2.95 13.23
N GLU A 4 14.17 -2.05 12.38
CA GLU A 4 13.45 -0.82 12.04
C GLU A 4 12.15 -1.17 11.29
N THR A 5 11.11 -0.40 11.52
CA THR A 5 9.82 -0.53 10.85
C THR A 5 9.83 0.18 9.49
N PRO A 6 8.88 -0.12 8.58
CA PRO A 6 8.75 0.60 7.32
C PRO A 6 8.59 2.11 7.49
N LEU A 7 7.91 2.56 8.58
CA LEU A 7 7.74 3.99 8.86
C LEU A 7 9.06 4.65 9.31
N GLU A 8 9.86 3.96 10.14
CA GLU A 8 11.19 4.47 10.51
C GLU A 8 12.06 4.65 9.27
N LYS A 9 11.98 3.73 8.30
CA LYS A 9 12.68 3.85 7.01
C LYS A 9 12.13 4.98 6.14
N LEU A 10 10.82 5.14 6.06
CA LEU A 10 10.20 6.27 5.36
C LEU A 10 10.72 7.60 5.91
N TYR A 11 10.72 7.79 7.21
CA TYR A 11 11.22 9.01 7.86
C TYR A 11 12.71 9.24 7.59
N GLN A 12 13.51 8.18 7.63
CA GLN A 12 14.93 8.22 7.30
C GLN A 12 15.15 8.76 5.89
N TRP A 13 14.48 8.20 4.90
CA TRP A 13 14.68 8.59 3.50
C TRP A 13 14.10 9.96 3.17
N THR A 14 12.96 10.31 3.76
CA THR A 14 12.41 11.67 3.65
C THR A 14 13.38 12.72 4.16
N ALA A 15 14.14 12.43 5.23
CA ALA A 15 15.13 13.35 5.76
C ALA A 15 16.44 13.37 4.94
N GLN A 16 16.91 12.20 4.46
CA GLN A 16 18.21 12.07 3.81
C GLN A 16 18.19 12.42 2.32
N LYS A 17 17.08 12.10 1.61
CA LYS A 17 16.96 12.30 0.17
C LYS A 17 15.55 12.70 -0.26
N PRO A 18 15.03 13.85 0.28
CA PRO A 18 13.64 14.29 0.11
C PRO A 18 13.18 14.40 -1.34
N ASP A 19 14.04 14.86 -2.22
CA ASP A 19 13.70 15.16 -3.62
C ASP A 19 13.98 13.99 -4.58
N VAL A 20 14.56 12.89 -4.07
CA VAL A 20 14.77 11.68 -4.88
C VAL A 20 13.44 10.95 -5.08
N THR A 21 13.21 10.45 -6.29
CA THR A 21 11.99 9.71 -6.64
C THR A 21 11.89 8.41 -5.84
N PHE A 22 10.77 8.22 -5.16
CA PHE A 22 10.39 6.97 -4.48
C PHE A 22 9.43 6.14 -5.35
N LEU A 23 8.35 6.75 -5.87
CA LEU A 23 7.34 6.05 -6.67
C LEU A 23 7.21 6.68 -8.06
N ARG A 24 7.12 5.84 -9.10
CA ARG A 24 6.90 6.23 -10.48
C ARG A 24 5.61 5.57 -10.97
N GLN A 25 4.58 6.37 -11.20
CA GLN A 25 3.27 5.92 -11.63
C GLN A 25 3.07 6.25 -13.11
N PRO A 26 2.94 5.25 -13.99
CA PRO A 26 2.57 5.50 -15.38
C PRO A 26 1.06 5.75 -15.47
N PHE A 27 0.69 6.74 -16.27
CA PHE A 27 -0.70 7.08 -16.54
C PHE A 27 -0.82 7.76 -17.91
N GLN A 28 -1.58 7.16 -18.81
CA GLN A 28 -1.83 7.65 -20.19
C GLN A 28 -0.54 7.96 -20.99
N GLY A 29 0.48 7.13 -20.79
CA GLY A 29 1.76 7.25 -21.51
C GLY A 29 2.78 8.17 -20.83
N ASP A 30 2.41 8.92 -19.79
CA ASP A 30 3.29 9.78 -19.02
C ASP A 30 3.67 9.14 -17.67
N TRP A 31 4.74 9.65 -17.05
CA TRP A 31 5.18 9.22 -15.74
C TRP A 31 4.92 10.30 -14.67
N ILE A 32 4.12 9.97 -13.65
CA ILE A 32 3.95 10.79 -12.46
C ILE A 32 4.99 10.35 -11.44
N HIS A 33 5.78 11.30 -10.94
CA HIS A 33 6.84 11.05 -9.96
C HIS A 33 6.44 11.55 -8.58
N TYR A 34 6.60 10.66 -7.59
CA TYR A 34 6.49 11.00 -6.18
C TYR A 34 7.87 10.88 -5.55
N SER A 35 8.46 12.00 -5.14
CA SER A 35 9.68 11.99 -4.33
C SER A 35 9.37 11.45 -2.92
N TRP A 36 10.40 11.09 -2.14
CA TRP A 36 10.22 10.68 -0.76
C TRP A 36 9.44 11.72 0.04
N LYS A 37 9.77 13.00 -0.11
CA LYS A 37 9.06 14.12 0.54
C LYS A 37 7.61 14.24 0.10
N LYS A 38 7.33 14.14 -1.20
CA LYS A 38 5.96 14.24 -1.72
C LYS A 38 5.12 13.07 -1.25
N ALA A 39 5.65 11.86 -1.31
CA ALA A 39 4.95 10.67 -0.84
C ALA A 39 4.69 10.74 0.68
N ASP A 40 5.69 11.13 1.49
CA ASP A 40 5.53 11.27 2.95
C ASP A 40 4.49 12.35 3.30
N ASP A 41 4.45 13.50 2.60
CA ASP A 41 3.42 14.52 2.83
C ASP A 41 2.01 13.98 2.56
N GLU A 42 1.79 13.28 1.44
CA GLU A 42 0.49 12.69 1.13
C GLU A 42 0.11 11.57 2.11
N ILE A 43 1.06 10.70 2.49
CA ILE A 43 0.88 9.65 3.50
C ILE A 43 0.45 10.26 4.84
N ARG A 44 1.12 11.32 5.30
CA ARG A 44 0.80 12.02 6.55
C ARG A 44 -0.57 12.67 6.52
N ARG A 45 -0.98 13.26 5.40
CA ARG A 45 -2.32 13.86 5.25
C ARG A 45 -3.40 12.79 5.28
N MET A 46 -3.20 11.69 4.57
CA MET A 46 -4.14 10.56 4.60
C MET A 46 -4.18 9.90 5.98
N ALA A 47 -3.03 9.73 6.65
CA ALA A 47 -3.00 9.22 8.03
C ALA A 47 -3.75 10.16 9.00
N ALA A 48 -3.58 11.48 8.88
CA ALA A 48 -4.33 12.46 9.68
C ALA A 48 -5.85 12.37 9.44
N TYR A 49 -6.26 12.17 8.18
CA TYR A 49 -7.66 11.94 7.86
C TYR A 49 -8.18 10.65 8.50
N LEU A 50 -7.45 9.53 8.40
CA LEU A 50 -7.85 8.26 9.03
C LEU A 50 -7.98 8.41 10.56
N VAL A 51 -7.06 9.14 11.20
CA VAL A 51 -7.16 9.47 12.64
C VAL A 51 -8.40 10.31 12.95
N SER A 52 -8.76 11.26 12.08
CA SER A 52 -9.95 12.11 12.26
C SER A 52 -11.27 11.34 12.23
N LEU A 53 -11.30 10.15 11.64
CA LEU A 53 -12.46 9.26 11.65
C LEU A 53 -12.75 8.64 13.02
N GLN A 54 -11.85 8.81 14.00
CA GLN A 54 -11.98 8.31 15.38
C GLN A 54 -12.32 6.81 15.47
N LEU A 55 -11.77 6.03 14.55
CA LEU A 55 -11.95 4.59 14.56
C LEU A 55 -11.26 3.97 15.80
N PRO A 56 -11.77 2.84 16.32
CA PRO A 56 -11.07 2.10 17.36
C PRO A 56 -9.62 1.79 16.98
N PRO A 57 -8.68 1.77 17.90
CA PRO A 57 -7.31 1.35 17.61
C PRO A 57 -7.26 -0.01 16.92
N GLN A 58 -6.31 -0.20 16.01
CA GLN A 58 -6.15 -1.46 15.25
C GLN A 58 -7.38 -1.81 14.39
N SER A 59 -8.20 -0.83 13.98
CA SER A 59 -9.25 -1.02 12.99
C SER A 59 -8.66 -1.51 11.66
N LYS A 60 -9.39 -2.39 10.98
CA LYS A 60 -8.97 -2.94 9.70
C LYS A 60 -9.41 -2.02 8.57
N ILE A 61 -8.46 -1.71 7.69
CA ILE A 61 -8.66 -0.86 6.52
C ILE A 61 -8.23 -1.65 5.29
N ALA A 62 -9.16 -1.86 4.37
CA ALA A 62 -8.90 -2.65 3.18
C ALA A 62 -8.26 -1.81 2.06
N ILE A 63 -7.48 -2.49 1.20
CA ILE A 63 -6.97 -1.95 -0.06
C ILE A 63 -7.44 -2.87 -1.18
N ILE A 64 -8.27 -2.35 -2.09
CA ILE A 64 -8.82 -3.08 -3.24
C ILE A 64 -8.33 -2.38 -4.51
N SER A 65 -7.16 -2.75 -4.99
CA SER A 65 -6.53 -2.11 -6.15
C SER A 65 -5.43 -3.00 -6.74
N LYS A 66 -5.23 -2.89 -8.05
CA LYS A 66 -3.97 -3.28 -8.68
C LYS A 66 -2.84 -2.37 -8.19
N ASN A 67 -1.61 -2.77 -8.46
CA ASN A 67 -0.41 -2.04 -8.05
C ASN A 67 -0.40 -0.61 -8.62
N CYS A 68 -0.16 0.35 -7.75
CA CYS A 68 -0.02 1.77 -8.08
C CYS A 68 0.63 2.51 -6.90
N ALA A 69 1.04 3.76 -7.12
CA ALA A 69 1.67 4.58 -6.08
C ALA A 69 0.77 4.76 -4.84
N HIS A 70 -0.53 5.00 -5.06
CA HIS A 70 -1.50 5.18 -3.98
C HIS A 70 -1.73 3.92 -3.15
N TRP A 71 -1.48 2.71 -3.73
CA TRP A 71 -1.52 1.47 -2.96
C TRP A 71 -0.44 1.49 -1.87
N ILE A 72 0.81 1.80 -2.23
CA ILE A 72 1.94 1.90 -1.28
C ILE A 72 1.69 3.00 -0.24
N MET A 73 1.26 4.18 -0.71
CA MET A 73 0.99 5.31 0.19
C MET A 73 -0.16 5.01 1.14
N SER A 74 -1.19 4.26 0.72
CA SER A 74 -2.29 3.83 1.59
C SER A 74 -1.82 2.86 2.67
N ASP A 75 -1.00 1.87 2.31
CA ASP A 75 -0.47 0.90 3.27
C ASP A 75 0.32 1.58 4.38
N LEU A 76 1.20 2.51 4.00
CA LEU A 76 1.98 3.31 4.95
C LEU A 76 1.11 4.27 5.78
N ALA A 77 0.08 4.89 5.17
CA ALA A 77 -0.85 5.77 5.88
C ALA A 77 -1.70 5.02 6.91
N ILE A 78 -2.15 3.81 6.58
CA ILE A 78 -2.88 2.92 7.49
C ILE A 78 -2.01 2.59 8.71
N LEU A 79 -0.77 2.18 8.47
CA LEU A 79 0.18 1.87 9.54
C LEU A 79 0.50 3.11 10.38
N MET A 80 0.68 4.29 9.76
CA MET A 80 0.95 5.57 10.43
C MET A 80 -0.25 6.03 11.28
N ALA A 81 -1.47 5.72 10.88
CA ALA A 81 -2.68 5.99 11.66
C ALA A 81 -2.92 4.98 12.81
N GLY A 82 -2.05 3.98 12.99
CA GLY A 82 -2.18 2.96 14.03
C GLY A 82 -3.21 1.89 13.72
N HIS A 83 -3.51 1.66 12.45
CA HIS A 83 -4.50 0.71 11.95
C HIS A 83 -3.86 -0.49 11.24
N VAL A 84 -4.68 -1.46 10.85
CA VAL A 84 -4.26 -2.72 10.21
C VAL A 84 -4.60 -2.70 8.73
N SER A 85 -3.60 -2.89 7.89
CA SER A 85 -3.78 -2.99 6.44
C SER A 85 -4.31 -4.37 6.04
N VAL A 86 -5.37 -4.39 5.21
CA VAL A 86 -6.00 -5.61 4.70
C VAL A 86 -6.05 -5.55 3.17
N PRO A 87 -4.96 -5.90 2.50
CA PRO A 87 -4.96 -5.93 1.04
C PRO A 87 -5.78 -7.11 0.51
N LEU A 88 -6.67 -6.82 -0.43
CA LEU A 88 -7.45 -7.81 -1.15
C LEU A 88 -7.00 -7.88 -2.61
N TYR A 89 -7.06 -9.08 -3.20
CA TYR A 89 -6.74 -9.25 -4.61
C TYR A 89 -7.72 -8.46 -5.49
N PRO A 90 -7.23 -7.68 -6.47
CA PRO A 90 -8.07 -6.82 -7.30
C PRO A 90 -9.01 -7.58 -8.24
N THR A 91 -8.83 -8.90 -8.36
CA THR A 91 -9.59 -9.77 -9.28
C THR A 91 -10.63 -10.65 -8.59
N ILE A 92 -10.75 -10.60 -7.26
CA ILE A 92 -11.75 -11.42 -6.54
C ILE A 92 -13.16 -10.88 -6.74
N PRO A 93 -14.17 -11.76 -6.83
CA PRO A 93 -15.55 -11.34 -7.01
C PRO A 93 -16.14 -10.64 -5.78
N GLY A 94 -17.25 -9.90 -5.98
CA GLY A 94 -17.85 -9.07 -4.94
C GLY A 94 -18.30 -9.82 -3.69
N ASP A 95 -18.80 -11.04 -3.81
CA ASP A 95 -19.17 -11.90 -2.67
C ASP A 95 -17.98 -12.27 -1.80
N ILE A 96 -16.81 -12.51 -2.40
CA ILE A 96 -15.56 -12.78 -1.68
C ILE A 96 -15.01 -11.48 -1.04
N ILE A 97 -15.12 -10.33 -1.71
CA ILE A 97 -14.79 -9.03 -1.12
C ILE A 97 -15.64 -8.82 0.14
N ARG A 98 -16.97 -8.98 0.03
CA ARG A 98 -17.90 -8.85 1.15
C ARG A 98 -17.53 -9.76 2.31
N PHE A 99 -17.30 -11.05 2.01
CA PHE A 99 -16.87 -11.99 3.04
C PHE A 99 -15.60 -11.53 3.76
N CYS A 100 -14.57 -11.11 3.03
CA CYS A 100 -13.31 -10.66 3.64
C CYS A 100 -13.51 -9.42 4.52
N LEU A 101 -14.27 -8.42 4.03
CA LEU A 101 -14.52 -7.17 4.75
C LEU A 101 -15.34 -7.38 6.03
N GLU A 102 -16.37 -8.23 5.97
CA GLU A 102 -17.19 -8.61 7.13
C GLU A 102 -16.37 -9.45 8.13
N HIS A 103 -15.63 -10.46 7.64
CA HIS A 103 -14.82 -11.34 8.48
C HIS A 103 -13.72 -10.59 9.25
N CYS A 104 -13.07 -9.59 8.65
CA CYS A 104 -12.09 -8.77 9.35
C CYS A 104 -12.68 -7.52 10.02
N GLU A 105 -13.99 -7.29 9.90
CA GLU A 105 -14.69 -6.10 10.42
C GLU A 105 -14.08 -4.79 9.90
N ALA A 106 -13.78 -4.73 8.60
CA ALA A 106 -13.21 -3.54 7.97
C ALA A 106 -14.10 -2.31 8.18
N LYS A 107 -13.47 -1.15 8.39
CA LYS A 107 -14.17 0.14 8.60
C LYS A 107 -14.06 1.06 7.39
N VAL A 108 -12.95 0.95 6.65
CA VAL A 108 -12.65 1.75 5.47
C VAL A 108 -12.10 0.82 4.39
N ALA A 109 -12.34 1.16 3.13
CA ALA A 109 -11.74 0.49 1.98
C ALA A 109 -11.23 1.54 0.98
N PHE A 110 -9.96 1.47 0.64
CA PHE A 110 -9.39 2.18 -0.50
C PHE A 110 -9.72 1.41 -1.78
N ILE A 111 -10.26 2.11 -2.77
CA ILE A 111 -10.68 1.57 -4.05
C ILE A 111 -9.88 2.27 -5.14
N GLY A 112 -9.08 1.52 -5.86
CA GLY A 112 -8.13 2.09 -6.79
C GLY A 112 -8.20 1.51 -8.19
N LYS A 113 -7.05 1.28 -8.78
CA LYS A 113 -6.87 0.75 -10.13
C LYS A 113 -7.50 -0.64 -10.27
N LEU A 114 -8.67 -0.71 -10.88
CA LEU A 114 -9.43 -1.93 -11.14
C LEU A 114 -9.87 -1.98 -12.61
N ASP A 115 -10.12 -3.17 -13.14
CA ASP A 115 -10.60 -3.30 -14.52
C ASP A 115 -12.07 -2.90 -14.64
N ASP A 116 -12.90 -3.29 -13.66
CA ASP A 116 -14.33 -3.02 -13.66
C ASP A 116 -14.88 -3.12 -12.22
N TRP A 117 -14.87 -1.99 -11.51
CA TRP A 117 -15.41 -1.92 -10.15
C TRP A 117 -16.92 -2.21 -10.09
N SER A 118 -17.67 -1.94 -11.16
CA SER A 118 -19.12 -2.16 -11.18
C SER A 118 -19.50 -3.62 -10.85
N LYS A 119 -18.67 -4.58 -11.26
CA LYS A 119 -18.85 -6.02 -10.97
C LYS A 119 -18.51 -6.42 -9.53
N GLN A 120 -17.72 -5.60 -8.85
CA GLN A 120 -17.21 -5.88 -7.51
C GLN A 120 -17.88 -5.02 -6.43
N ARG A 121 -18.51 -3.91 -6.84
CA ARG A 121 -19.09 -2.90 -5.96
C ARG A 121 -20.09 -3.46 -4.94
N SER A 122 -20.86 -4.48 -5.32
CA SER A 122 -21.80 -5.17 -4.41
C SER A 122 -21.10 -5.83 -3.22
N GLY A 123 -19.79 -6.03 -3.31
CA GLY A 123 -18.96 -6.56 -2.24
C GLY A 123 -18.59 -5.56 -1.15
N LEU A 124 -18.80 -4.24 -1.37
CA LEU A 124 -18.56 -3.24 -0.33
C LEU A 124 -19.83 -3.11 0.56
N PRO A 125 -19.76 -3.46 1.85
CA PRO A 125 -20.88 -3.27 2.76
C PRO A 125 -21.17 -1.78 3.01
N ASP A 126 -22.41 -1.40 3.23
CA ASP A 126 -22.84 0.01 3.44
C ASP A 126 -22.19 0.68 4.65
N ASN A 127 -21.76 -0.11 5.63
CA ASN A 127 -21.07 0.37 6.84
C ASN A 127 -19.54 0.48 6.67
N VAL A 128 -19.01 0.19 5.48
CA VAL A 128 -17.58 0.35 5.14
C VAL A 128 -17.43 1.60 4.28
N LYS A 129 -16.68 2.57 4.79
CA LYS A 129 -16.44 3.83 4.08
C LYS A 129 -15.48 3.60 2.90
N GLY A 130 -15.90 3.95 1.67
CA GLY A 130 -15.06 3.90 0.49
C GLY A 130 -14.25 5.18 0.29
N ILE A 131 -12.99 5.05 -0.13
CA ILE A 131 -12.11 6.15 -0.57
C ILE A 131 -11.53 5.76 -1.92
N SER A 132 -11.75 6.57 -2.96
CA SER A 132 -11.22 6.30 -4.31
C SER A 132 -9.86 6.95 -4.55
N TYR A 133 -9.02 6.29 -5.36
CA TYR A 133 -7.76 6.87 -5.83
C TYR A 133 -7.97 7.88 -6.96
N PRO A 134 -7.10 8.90 -7.10
CA PRO A 134 -7.35 10.02 -7.99
C PRO A 134 -7.35 9.64 -9.48
N LEU A 135 -6.46 8.74 -9.91
CA LEU A 135 -6.33 8.35 -11.31
C LEU A 135 -7.39 7.34 -11.77
N TRP A 136 -8.10 6.74 -10.82
CA TRP A 136 -9.17 5.76 -11.03
C TRP A 136 -10.34 6.10 -10.11
N THR A 137 -10.86 7.33 -10.29
CA THR A 137 -11.93 7.86 -9.43
C THR A 137 -13.24 7.11 -9.65
N GLU A 138 -13.80 6.59 -8.56
CA GLU A 138 -15.09 5.94 -8.55
C GLU A 138 -16.15 6.85 -7.93
N GLN A 139 -17.29 6.96 -8.61
CA GLN A 139 -18.38 7.83 -8.14
C GLN A 139 -19.02 7.30 -6.84
N GLY A 140 -19.36 8.23 -5.97
CA GLY A 140 -20.01 7.93 -4.68
C GLY A 140 -19.05 7.68 -3.53
N TYR A 141 -17.74 7.81 -3.75
CA TYR A 141 -16.72 7.75 -2.70
C TYR A 141 -15.98 9.08 -2.57
N GLU A 142 -15.43 9.32 -1.38
CA GLU A 142 -14.50 10.44 -1.21
C GLU A 142 -13.24 10.17 -2.04
N ASN A 143 -12.67 11.23 -2.65
CA ASN A 143 -11.48 11.10 -3.46
C ASN A 143 -10.22 11.41 -2.64
N TRP A 144 -9.12 10.68 -2.90
CA TRP A 144 -7.83 10.88 -2.26
C TRP A 144 -7.34 12.33 -2.34
N ASP A 145 -7.36 12.94 -3.54
CA ASP A 145 -6.87 14.31 -3.74
C ASP A 145 -7.69 15.34 -2.98
N ASP A 146 -9.02 15.17 -2.93
CA ASP A 146 -9.91 16.04 -2.17
C ASP A 146 -9.65 15.94 -0.65
N ILE A 147 -9.33 14.75 -0.16
CA ILE A 147 -8.99 14.51 1.24
C ILE A 147 -7.68 15.19 1.57
N ILE A 148 -6.60 14.91 0.82
CA ILE A 148 -5.28 15.47 1.14
C ILE A 148 -5.22 16.99 0.95
N ALA A 149 -6.00 17.56 0.03
CA ALA A 149 -6.07 18.99 -0.17
C ALA A 149 -6.63 19.74 1.07
N LYS A 150 -7.51 19.10 1.82
CA LYS A 150 -8.21 19.69 2.99
C LYS A 150 -7.60 19.30 4.33
N THR A 151 -6.78 18.26 4.36
CA THR A 151 -6.25 17.68 5.60
C THR A 151 -4.81 18.09 5.81
N PRO A 152 -4.45 18.78 6.89
CA PRO A 152 -3.05 19.08 7.21
C PRO A 152 -2.30 17.77 7.53
N PRO A 153 -0.97 17.70 7.24
CA PRO A 153 -0.20 16.51 7.51
C PRO A 153 -0.07 16.21 9.00
N LEU A 154 -0.14 14.95 9.36
CA LEU A 154 0.07 14.46 10.72
C LEU A 154 1.48 14.85 11.20
N GLN A 155 1.54 15.50 12.37
CA GLN A 155 2.80 15.96 12.94
C GLN A 155 3.51 14.88 13.75
N GLY A 156 4.84 14.93 13.78
CA GLY A 156 5.67 13.97 14.48
C GLY A 156 5.86 12.66 13.72
N ASN A 157 6.63 11.75 14.29
CA ASN A 157 6.95 10.44 13.72
C ASN A 157 6.31 9.35 14.57
N PHE A 158 5.18 8.83 14.11
CA PHE A 158 4.52 7.70 14.75
C PHE A 158 5.36 6.42 14.54
N ILE A 159 5.65 5.72 15.61
CA ILE A 159 6.31 4.42 15.58
C ILE A 159 5.32 3.40 16.15
N PRO A 160 4.84 2.44 15.33
CA PRO A 160 3.87 1.45 15.78
C PRO A 160 4.51 0.50 16.82
N ASP A 161 3.67 0.05 17.75
CA ASP A 161 4.10 -1.06 18.62
C ASP A 161 4.43 -2.28 17.75
N ARG A 162 5.64 -2.80 17.92
CA ARG A 162 6.12 -3.95 17.14
C ARG A 162 5.31 -5.23 17.33
N LYS A 163 4.61 -5.36 18.45
CA LYS A 163 3.72 -6.48 18.73
C LYS A 163 2.32 -6.31 18.13
N SER A 164 1.96 -5.08 17.74
CA SER A 164 0.68 -4.82 17.11
C SER A 164 0.57 -5.51 15.74
N ILE A 165 -0.66 -5.73 15.29
CA ILE A 165 -0.92 -6.28 13.96
C ILE A 165 -0.62 -5.18 12.93
N GLY A 166 0.26 -5.47 11.97
CA GLY A 166 0.55 -4.57 10.85
C GLY A 166 -0.35 -4.85 9.65
N THR A 167 -0.56 -6.13 9.34
CA THR A 167 -1.36 -6.50 8.17
C THR A 167 -2.03 -7.86 8.33
N ILE A 168 -3.16 -8.04 7.60
CA ILE A 168 -3.85 -9.33 7.43
C ILE A 168 -3.92 -9.63 5.94
N ILE A 169 -3.32 -10.74 5.52
CA ILE A 169 -3.29 -11.17 4.12
C ILE A 169 -4.22 -12.37 3.94
N TYR A 170 -5.21 -12.22 3.06
CA TYR A 170 -6.12 -13.30 2.73
C TYR A 170 -5.52 -14.25 1.70
N THR A 171 -5.57 -15.54 1.99
CA THR A 171 -5.12 -16.62 1.11
C THR A 171 -6.28 -17.55 0.77
N SER A 172 -6.21 -18.25 -0.38
CA SER A 172 -7.18 -19.27 -0.74
C SER A 172 -7.13 -20.42 0.28
N GLY A 173 -8.21 -20.56 1.05
CA GLY A 173 -8.34 -21.68 1.98
C GLY A 173 -8.67 -22.99 1.26
N THR A 174 -8.22 -24.12 1.79
CA THR A 174 -8.59 -25.47 1.32
C THR A 174 -10.09 -25.78 1.44
N THR A 175 -10.83 -24.96 2.20
CA THR A 175 -12.27 -25.09 2.47
C THR A 175 -13.14 -24.21 1.57
N GLY A 176 -12.55 -23.53 0.57
CA GLY A 176 -13.27 -22.66 -0.37
C GLY A 176 -13.38 -21.20 0.05
N LEU A 177 -13.41 -20.88 1.34
CA LEU A 177 -13.41 -19.47 1.83
C LEU A 177 -11.99 -19.01 2.16
N PRO A 178 -11.65 -17.73 1.87
CA PRO A 178 -10.34 -17.17 2.21
C PRO A 178 -10.06 -17.18 3.71
N LYS A 179 -8.78 -17.38 4.07
CA LYS A 179 -8.28 -17.30 5.45
C LYS A 179 -7.36 -16.10 5.60
N GLY A 180 -7.59 -15.28 6.63
CA GLY A 180 -6.75 -14.11 6.94
C GLY A 180 -5.52 -14.52 7.76
N VAL A 181 -4.34 -14.39 7.16
CA VAL A 181 -3.06 -14.61 7.85
C VAL A 181 -2.61 -13.32 8.49
N VAL A 182 -2.47 -13.32 9.81
CA VAL A 182 -2.12 -12.14 10.62
C VAL A 182 -0.61 -12.02 10.75
N HIS A 183 -0.08 -10.84 10.43
CA HIS A 183 1.33 -10.52 10.60
C HIS A 183 1.48 -9.32 11.56
N SER A 184 2.31 -9.50 12.61
CA SER A 184 2.70 -8.37 13.46
C SER A 184 3.65 -7.43 12.71
N VAL A 185 3.71 -6.17 13.15
CA VAL A 185 4.69 -5.20 12.63
C VAL A 185 6.11 -5.77 12.73
N HIS A 186 6.46 -6.41 13.86
CA HIS A 186 7.77 -7.03 14.03
C HIS A 186 8.04 -8.16 13.03
N ALA A 187 7.11 -9.11 12.89
CA ALA A 187 7.32 -10.26 12.00
C ALA A 187 7.49 -9.82 10.55
N TYR A 188 6.70 -8.83 10.14
CA TYR A 188 6.76 -8.25 8.81
C TYR A 188 8.09 -7.52 8.55
N SER A 189 8.52 -6.66 9.49
CA SER A 189 9.79 -5.93 9.39
C SER A 189 11.01 -6.86 9.44
N TYR A 190 10.96 -7.89 10.31
CA TYR A 190 12.02 -8.89 10.40
C TYR A 190 12.18 -9.69 9.11
N ALA A 191 11.06 -10.16 8.54
CA ALA A 191 11.07 -10.91 7.29
C ALA A 191 11.66 -10.09 6.14
N ALA A 192 11.28 -8.81 6.03
CA ALA A 192 11.83 -7.89 5.03
C ALA A 192 13.35 -7.71 5.19
N THR A 193 13.80 -7.39 6.40
CA THR A 193 15.23 -7.21 6.69
C THR A 193 16.03 -8.49 6.41
N TRP A 194 15.50 -9.64 6.80
CA TRP A 194 16.17 -10.92 6.56
C TRP A 194 16.23 -11.26 5.07
N ALA A 195 15.12 -11.11 4.34
CA ALA A 195 15.09 -11.37 2.89
C ALA A 195 16.10 -10.51 2.14
N LEU A 196 16.16 -9.22 2.45
CA LEU A 196 17.11 -8.31 1.82
C LEU A 196 18.57 -8.63 2.18
N SER A 197 18.84 -9.14 3.38
CA SER A 197 20.18 -9.57 3.76
C SER A 197 20.69 -10.79 2.99
N GLN A 198 19.81 -11.53 2.31
CA GLN A 198 20.16 -12.65 1.43
C GLN A 198 20.49 -12.20 0.00
N LEU A 199 20.14 -10.96 -0.37
CA LEU A 199 20.49 -10.37 -1.66
C LEU A 199 21.84 -9.65 -1.52
N ASN A 200 22.83 -10.09 -2.31
CA ASN A 200 24.15 -9.48 -2.31
C ASN A 200 24.10 -8.15 -3.08
N ASP A 201 24.95 -7.21 -2.67
CA ASP A 201 25.26 -5.98 -3.40
C ASP A 201 24.09 -5.00 -3.63
N LEU A 202 23.07 -5.01 -2.75
CA LEU A 202 22.00 -4.01 -2.81
C LEU A 202 22.54 -2.62 -2.48
N SER A 203 22.28 -1.67 -3.37
CA SER A 203 22.62 -0.25 -3.22
C SER A 203 21.43 0.58 -2.70
N ASN A 204 21.69 1.84 -2.34
CA ASN A 204 20.62 2.78 -1.98
C ASN A 204 19.92 3.42 -3.21
N ASN A 205 20.17 2.89 -4.41
CA ASN A 205 19.63 3.40 -5.68
C ASN A 205 18.95 2.30 -6.49
N GLU A 206 18.46 1.24 -5.82
CA GLU A 206 17.78 0.15 -6.49
C GLU A 206 16.49 0.63 -7.18
N ARG A 207 16.23 0.06 -8.34
CA ARG A 207 15.02 0.28 -9.12
C ARG A 207 14.22 -1.00 -9.17
N PHE A 208 13.07 -0.98 -8.48
CA PHE A 208 12.14 -2.09 -8.46
C PHE A 208 11.04 -1.87 -9.50
N PHE A 209 10.55 -2.97 -10.07
CA PHE A 209 9.42 -2.93 -10.98
C PHE A 209 8.27 -3.78 -10.43
N SER A 210 7.15 -3.12 -10.09
CA SER A 210 6.01 -3.75 -9.45
C SER A 210 4.97 -4.22 -10.47
N TYR A 211 4.73 -5.53 -10.54
CA TYR A 211 3.80 -6.13 -11.49
C TYR A 211 3.02 -7.35 -10.93
N LEU A 212 3.56 -8.10 -9.98
CA LEU A 212 2.81 -9.12 -9.27
C LEU A 212 1.88 -8.44 -8.24
N PRO A 213 0.75 -9.07 -7.87
CA PRO A 213 -0.19 -8.39 -6.94
C PRO A 213 0.46 -8.03 -5.60
N LEU A 214 0.42 -6.75 -5.21
CA LEU A 214 0.84 -6.27 -3.89
C LEU A 214 -0.02 -6.83 -2.73
N SER A 215 -1.19 -7.39 -3.04
CA SER A 215 -1.96 -8.21 -2.10
C SER A 215 -1.31 -9.56 -1.77
N HIS A 216 -0.30 -9.98 -2.54
CA HIS A 216 0.49 -11.17 -2.26
C HIS A 216 1.76 -10.82 -1.48
N ILE A 217 2.06 -11.63 -0.45
CA ILE A 217 3.20 -11.38 0.45
C ILE A 217 4.55 -11.26 -0.28
N ALA A 218 4.77 -12.02 -1.35
CA ALA A 218 6.04 -12.00 -2.07
C ALA A 218 6.32 -10.64 -2.71
N GLU A 219 5.35 -10.05 -3.42
CA GLU A 219 5.51 -8.74 -4.04
C GLU A 219 5.69 -7.65 -2.98
N ARG A 220 4.94 -7.73 -1.88
CA ARG A 220 5.11 -6.79 -0.76
C ARG A 220 6.51 -6.89 -0.15
N MET A 221 7.03 -8.11 0.08
CA MET A 221 8.36 -8.27 0.68
C MET A 221 9.48 -7.86 -0.26
N LEU A 222 9.42 -8.27 -1.53
CA LEU A 222 10.51 -8.06 -2.47
C LEU A 222 10.51 -6.64 -3.04
N VAL A 223 9.35 -6.11 -3.43
CA VAL A 223 9.24 -4.83 -4.12
C VAL A 223 8.96 -3.69 -3.13
N GLU A 224 7.84 -3.74 -2.40
CA GLU A 224 7.47 -2.66 -1.48
C GLU A 224 8.50 -2.50 -0.37
N GLN A 225 8.72 -3.56 0.42
CA GLN A 225 9.69 -3.50 1.51
C GLN A 225 11.12 -3.41 0.99
N GLY A 226 11.42 -4.05 -0.15
CA GLY A 226 12.70 -3.90 -0.82
C GLY A 226 13.06 -2.44 -1.04
N ALA A 227 12.20 -1.68 -1.69
CA ALA A 227 12.42 -0.26 -1.95
C ALA A 227 12.46 0.58 -0.67
N ILE A 228 11.55 0.34 0.29
CA ILE A 228 11.50 1.08 1.55
C ILE A 228 12.78 0.87 2.36
N TYR A 229 13.26 -0.36 2.48
CA TYR A 229 14.45 -0.65 3.30
C TYR A 229 15.76 -0.26 2.65
N THR A 230 15.87 -0.35 1.31
CA THR A 230 17.06 0.11 0.57
C THR A 230 17.04 1.60 0.24
N GLY A 231 15.88 2.24 0.32
CA GLY A 231 15.68 3.61 -0.16
C GLY A 231 15.68 3.69 -1.68
N GLY A 232 15.33 2.60 -2.36
CA GLY A 232 15.18 2.51 -3.81
C GLY A 232 13.90 3.16 -4.33
N SER A 233 13.65 3.01 -5.62
CA SER A 233 12.43 3.49 -6.28
C SER A 233 11.58 2.33 -6.77
N ILE A 234 10.25 2.53 -6.83
CA ILE A 234 9.30 1.58 -7.39
C ILE A 234 8.65 2.19 -8.63
N SER A 235 8.75 1.51 -9.76
CA SER A 235 7.95 1.80 -10.95
C SER A 235 6.86 0.75 -11.11
N PHE A 236 5.66 1.18 -11.50
CA PHE A 236 4.52 0.28 -11.67
C PHE A 236 4.27 -0.03 -13.15
N ALA A 237 3.73 -1.21 -13.44
CA ALA A 237 3.19 -1.50 -14.76
C ALA A 237 1.87 -0.75 -14.96
N GLU A 238 1.70 -0.06 -16.10
CA GLU A 238 0.44 0.62 -16.42
C GLU A 238 -0.66 -0.40 -16.76
N SER A 239 -0.33 -1.32 -17.67
CA SER A 239 -1.23 -2.38 -18.13
C SER A 239 -0.41 -3.58 -18.61
N LEU A 240 -1.07 -4.67 -18.98
CA LEU A 240 -0.43 -5.82 -19.64
C LEU A 240 0.11 -5.43 -21.02
N ASP A 241 -0.60 -4.59 -21.75
CA ASP A 241 -0.22 -4.17 -23.11
C ASP A 241 1.05 -3.31 -23.11
N THR A 242 1.22 -2.48 -22.08
CA THR A 242 2.39 -1.58 -21.94
C THR A 242 3.52 -2.19 -21.11
N PHE A 243 3.35 -3.40 -20.56
CA PHE A 243 4.28 -4.04 -19.65
C PHE A 243 5.73 -4.04 -20.16
N ALA A 244 5.94 -4.55 -21.39
CA ALA A 244 7.29 -4.64 -21.95
C ALA A 244 7.95 -3.26 -22.17
N ALA A 245 7.17 -2.26 -22.55
CA ALA A 245 7.64 -0.89 -22.71
C ALA A 245 8.02 -0.27 -21.36
N ASN A 246 7.12 -0.39 -20.36
CA ASN A 246 7.37 0.12 -19.01
C ASN A 246 8.59 -0.56 -18.35
N LEU A 247 8.73 -1.89 -18.51
CA LEU A 247 9.89 -2.64 -18.01
C LEU A 247 11.21 -2.14 -18.64
N LYS A 248 11.23 -2.01 -19.98
CA LYS A 248 12.39 -1.52 -20.71
C LYS A 248 12.79 -0.10 -20.31
N GLU A 249 11.81 0.77 -20.08
CA GLU A 249 12.05 2.15 -19.68
C GLU A 249 12.50 2.26 -18.22
N THR A 250 11.98 1.43 -17.34
CA THR A 250 12.35 1.40 -15.92
C THR A 250 13.77 0.88 -15.72
N GLN A 251 14.21 -0.09 -16.52
CA GLN A 251 15.50 -0.78 -16.34
C GLN A 251 15.72 -1.21 -14.88
N PRO A 252 14.86 -2.10 -14.32
CA PRO A 252 14.97 -2.50 -12.93
C PRO A 252 16.32 -3.15 -12.64
N THR A 253 16.78 -3.00 -11.40
CA THR A 253 18.01 -3.62 -10.90
C THR A 253 17.72 -4.82 -10.00
N VAL A 254 16.46 -4.92 -9.54
CA VAL A 254 15.92 -6.02 -8.74
C VAL A 254 14.56 -6.45 -9.27
#